data_27d7bdd07fe49234af570df00abdf429
#
_entry.id   27d7bdd07fe49234af570df00abdf429
#
_cell.length_a   1.000
_cell.length_b   1.000
_cell.length_c   1.000
_cell.angle_alpha   90.00
_cell.angle_beta   90.00
_cell.angle_gamma   90.00
#
_symmetry.space_group_name_H-M   'P 1'
#
loop_
_entity.id
_entity.type
_entity.pdbx_description
1 polymer ?
#
loop_
_entity_poly.entity_id
_entity_poly.type
_entity_poly.pdbx_seq_one_letter_code
_entity_poly.pdbx_strand_id
1 'polypeptide(L)'
;MREYYTQMEAAKKGIVTPEMEIVAAKENMDVNKLMEYVASGQVAIPANVKHTSLSAEGIGTGLKTKINVNLGISGDCKDYDMEMEKVKMAIDYGCEAIMDLSNYGKTNTFRTKLIDMSPAMIGTVPMYDAIGYLEKDLLEITAKDFLRVVEAHAKEGVDFMTIHAGINRRAVEAFKRQGRVMNIVSRGGSLLFAWMEMTGNENPFYEFYDDVLEILHEYDVTISLGDALRPGCIADSTDAGQISELIELGALTKR
;
A
#
# COMPACT_ATOMS: atom_id res chain seq x y z
N MET A 1 -1.06 26.57 -9.91
CA MET A 1 -0.22 25.80 -8.92
C MET A 1 -1.22 25.18 -7.96
N ARG A 2 -1.11 23.89 -7.69
CA ARG A 2 -2.02 23.17 -6.75
C ARG A 2 -1.85 23.80 -5.34
N GLU A 3 -2.95 24.20 -4.68
CA GLU A 3 -2.92 24.87 -3.37
C GLU A 3 -2.90 23.88 -2.18
N TYR A 4 -2.80 22.58 -2.47
CA TYR A 4 -2.81 21.48 -1.51
C TYR A 4 -1.87 20.37 -1.99
N TYR A 5 -1.41 19.54 -1.07
CA TYR A 5 -0.61 18.34 -1.36
C TYR A 5 -1.50 17.10 -1.50
N THR A 6 -2.45 16.90 -0.59
CA THR A 6 -3.27 15.69 -0.57
C THR A 6 -4.77 15.98 -0.71
N GLN A 7 -5.54 14.95 -1.13
CA GLN A 7 -7.00 15.00 -1.19
C GLN A 7 -7.61 15.39 0.17
N MET A 8 -7.09 14.83 1.27
CA MET A 8 -7.55 15.17 2.62
C MET A 8 -7.24 16.63 2.98
N GLU A 9 -6.08 17.15 2.62
CA GLU A 9 -5.72 18.54 2.86
C GLU A 9 -6.65 19.48 2.08
N ALA A 10 -6.94 19.17 0.81
CA ALA A 10 -7.91 19.91 0.00
C ALA A 10 -9.29 19.92 0.67
N ALA A 11 -9.79 18.76 1.08
CA ALA A 11 -11.09 18.62 1.74
C ALA A 11 -11.17 19.42 3.05
N LYS A 12 -10.12 19.38 3.88
CA LYS A 12 -10.04 20.18 5.12
C LYS A 12 -10.02 21.70 4.86
N LYS A 13 -9.53 22.14 3.68
CA LYS A 13 -9.57 23.53 3.24
C LYS A 13 -10.89 23.90 2.55
N GLY A 14 -11.82 22.98 2.40
CA GLY A 14 -13.09 23.20 1.68
C GLY A 14 -12.90 23.28 0.15
N ILE A 15 -11.82 22.69 -0.37
CA ILE A 15 -11.52 22.66 -1.81
C ILE A 15 -12.00 21.33 -2.39
N VAL A 16 -12.95 21.39 -3.32
CA VAL A 16 -13.36 20.25 -4.13
C VAL A 16 -12.31 20.04 -5.22
N THR A 17 -11.75 18.83 -5.29
CA THR A 17 -10.76 18.47 -6.30
C THR A 17 -11.41 17.81 -7.51
N PRO A 18 -10.74 17.78 -8.69
CA PRO A 18 -11.23 17.04 -9.85
C PRO A 18 -11.46 15.55 -9.54
N GLU A 19 -10.62 14.96 -8.70
CA GLU A 19 -10.75 13.58 -8.26
C GLU A 19 -12.01 13.35 -7.42
N MET A 20 -12.36 14.29 -6.52
CA MET A 20 -13.61 14.25 -5.76
C MET A 20 -14.84 14.36 -6.67
N GLU A 21 -14.81 15.18 -7.71
CA GLU A 21 -15.90 15.30 -8.67
C GLU A 21 -16.13 13.97 -9.43
N ILE A 22 -15.03 13.32 -9.88
CA ILE A 22 -15.10 12.02 -10.55
C ILE A 22 -15.69 10.97 -9.64
N VAL A 23 -15.19 10.86 -8.40
CA VAL A 23 -15.68 9.89 -7.42
C VAL A 23 -17.14 10.14 -7.08
N ALA A 24 -17.54 11.40 -6.82
CA ALA A 24 -18.91 11.75 -6.50
C ALA A 24 -19.89 11.34 -7.63
N ALA A 25 -19.49 11.59 -8.90
CA ALA A 25 -20.29 11.17 -10.06
C ALA A 25 -20.42 9.65 -10.17
N LYS A 26 -19.34 8.89 -10.02
CA LYS A 26 -19.33 7.40 -10.04
C LYS A 26 -20.20 6.78 -8.94
N GLU A 27 -20.14 7.38 -7.76
CA GLU A 27 -20.87 6.91 -6.57
C GLU A 27 -22.30 7.43 -6.46
N ASN A 28 -22.70 8.34 -7.35
CA ASN A 28 -23.98 9.06 -7.29
C ASN A 28 -24.19 9.72 -5.92
N MET A 29 -23.13 10.38 -5.42
CA MET A 29 -23.09 11.06 -4.13
C MET A 29 -22.91 12.57 -4.32
N ASP A 30 -23.49 13.38 -3.44
CA ASP A 30 -23.20 14.81 -3.40
C ASP A 30 -21.71 15.07 -3.12
N VAL A 31 -21.07 15.91 -3.91
CA VAL A 31 -19.63 16.17 -3.83
C VAL A 31 -19.22 16.83 -2.51
N ASN A 32 -20.08 17.66 -1.91
CA ASN A 32 -19.77 18.31 -0.63
C ASN A 32 -19.82 17.26 0.50
N LYS A 33 -20.77 16.33 0.43
CA LYS A 33 -20.85 15.20 1.36
C LYS A 33 -19.64 14.29 1.23
N LEU A 34 -19.18 14.00 0.01
CA LEU A 34 -17.96 13.24 -0.22
C LEU A 34 -16.75 13.98 0.38
N MET A 35 -16.63 15.29 0.13
CA MET A 35 -15.57 16.13 0.69
C MET A 35 -15.57 16.09 2.24
N GLU A 36 -16.73 16.15 2.89
CA GLU A 36 -16.84 15.99 4.34
C GLU A 36 -16.32 14.61 4.82
N TYR A 37 -16.63 13.54 4.11
CA TYR A 37 -16.12 12.20 4.42
C TYR A 37 -14.61 12.10 4.24
N VAL A 38 -14.05 12.72 3.20
CA VAL A 38 -12.59 12.79 3.00
C VAL A 38 -11.93 13.61 4.11
N ALA A 39 -12.48 14.79 4.43
CA ALA A 39 -11.96 15.67 5.49
C ALA A 39 -11.95 15.00 6.88
N SER A 40 -12.97 14.17 7.15
CA SER A 40 -13.10 13.42 8.43
C SER A 40 -12.36 12.09 8.44
N GLY A 41 -11.70 11.69 7.34
CA GLY A 41 -10.96 10.43 7.23
C GLY A 41 -11.85 9.19 7.07
N GLN A 42 -13.12 9.34 6.72
CA GLN A 42 -14.05 8.24 6.47
C GLN A 42 -13.98 7.71 5.05
N VAL A 43 -13.40 8.49 4.13
CA VAL A 43 -13.14 8.13 2.73
C VAL A 43 -11.72 8.52 2.36
N ALA A 44 -10.99 7.63 1.68
CA ALA A 44 -9.74 7.92 1.00
C ALA A 44 -9.95 7.90 -0.51
N ILE A 45 -9.22 8.75 -1.22
CA ILE A 45 -9.15 8.79 -2.69
C ILE A 45 -7.69 8.62 -3.08
N PRO A 46 -7.23 7.39 -3.35
CA PRO A 46 -5.86 7.15 -3.81
C PRO A 46 -5.66 7.74 -5.21
N ALA A 47 -4.82 8.76 -5.31
CA ALA A 47 -4.63 9.51 -6.56
C ALA A 47 -3.26 10.19 -6.56
N ASN A 48 -2.23 9.45 -6.95
CA ASN A 48 -0.89 10.01 -7.08
C ASN A 48 -0.85 11.14 -8.12
N VAL A 49 -0.19 12.23 -7.79
CA VAL A 49 -0.07 13.41 -8.67
C VAL A 49 0.61 13.11 -10.01
N LYS A 50 1.31 11.98 -10.13
CA LYS A 50 1.98 11.52 -11.35
C LYS A 50 1.14 10.58 -12.19
N HIS A 51 0.07 9.99 -11.67
CA HIS A 51 -0.79 9.06 -12.38
C HIS A 51 -1.83 9.79 -13.22
N THR A 52 -1.45 10.24 -14.40
CA THR A 52 -2.27 11.12 -15.25
C THR A 52 -3.41 10.40 -16.00
N SER A 53 -3.33 9.07 -16.14
CA SER A 53 -4.37 8.23 -16.77
C SER A 53 -5.46 7.79 -15.79
N LEU A 54 -5.31 8.08 -14.49
CA LEU A 54 -6.20 7.64 -13.43
C LEU A 54 -7.63 8.18 -13.61
N SER A 55 -8.61 7.27 -13.52
CA SER A 55 -10.01 7.59 -13.28
C SER A 55 -10.32 7.34 -11.81
N ALA A 56 -10.20 8.39 -10.99
CA ALA A 56 -10.20 8.28 -9.53
C ALA A 56 -11.36 7.47 -8.94
N GLU A 57 -11.07 6.72 -7.89
CA GLU A 57 -12.04 5.96 -7.09
C GLU A 57 -11.93 6.35 -5.61
N GLY A 58 -13.04 6.24 -4.89
CA GLY A 58 -13.07 6.46 -3.46
C GLY A 58 -13.24 5.13 -2.70
N ILE A 59 -12.64 5.02 -1.52
CA ILE A 59 -12.73 3.85 -0.66
C ILE A 59 -13.17 4.33 0.73
N GLY A 60 -14.28 3.82 1.22
CA GLY A 60 -14.76 4.17 2.56
C GLY A 60 -16.27 4.21 2.70
N THR A 61 -16.72 4.98 3.68
CA THR A 61 -18.11 5.04 4.14
C THR A 61 -19.07 5.47 3.04
N GLY A 62 -20.09 4.64 2.79
CA GLY A 62 -21.19 4.94 1.88
C GLY A 62 -20.86 4.77 0.40
N LEU A 63 -19.67 4.30 0.06
CA LEU A 63 -19.24 4.02 -1.31
C LEU A 63 -19.41 2.54 -1.66
N LYS A 64 -19.48 2.24 -2.96
CA LYS A 64 -19.51 0.87 -3.48
C LYS A 64 -18.22 0.13 -3.15
N THR A 65 -18.29 -1.20 -3.00
CA THR A 65 -17.12 -2.06 -2.87
C THR A 65 -16.31 -2.06 -4.17
N LYS A 66 -14.99 -1.84 -4.07
CA LYS A 66 -14.05 -1.84 -5.21
C LYS A 66 -13.41 -3.22 -5.36
N ILE A 67 -13.20 -3.61 -6.60
CA ILE A 67 -12.47 -4.84 -6.94
C ILE A 67 -11.00 -4.50 -7.16
N ASN A 68 -10.13 -5.15 -6.39
CA ASN A 68 -8.69 -5.07 -6.55
C ASN A 68 -8.15 -6.36 -7.15
N VAL A 69 -7.44 -6.27 -8.26
CA VAL A 69 -6.81 -7.40 -8.95
C VAL A 69 -5.33 -7.49 -8.59
N ASN A 70 -4.89 -8.64 -8.10
CA ASN A 70 -3.48 -8.90 -7.81
C ASN A 70 -2.81 -9.58 -9.00
N LEU A 71 -1.70 -9.02 -9.45
CA LEU A 71 -0.87 -9.57 -10.53
C LEU A 71 0.60 -9.14 -10.34
N GLY A 72 1.48 -9.55 -11.24
CA GLY A 72 2.87 -9.14 -11.18
C GLY A 72 3.86 -10.25 -11.55
N ILE A 73 5.05 -9.86 -11.94
CA ILE A 73 6.15 -10.73 -12.37
C ILE A 73 6.86 -11.34 -11.16
N SER A 74 7.06 -12.65 -11.18
CA SER A 74 7.75 -13.38 -10.11
C SER A 74 8.84 -14.29 -10.67
N GLY A 75 9.69 -14.83 -9.77
CA GLY A 75 10.69 -15.82 -10.13
C GLY A 75 10.12 -17.06 -10.83
N ASP A 76 8.88 -17.42 -10.51
CA ASP A 76 8.17 -18.58 -11.06
C ASP A 76 7.39 -18.25 -12.35
N CYS A 77 7.01 -16.99 -12.56
CA CYS A 77 6.31 -16.50 -13.75
C CYS A 77 6.97 -15.22 -14.24
N LYS A 78 7.84 -15.36 -15.24
CA LYS A 78 8.68 -14.27 -15.79
C LYS A 78 8.15 -13.71 -17.11
N ASP A 79 6.95 -14.12 -17.52
CA ASP A 79 6.35 -13.74 -18.80
C ASP A 79 5.70 -12.36 -18.67
N TYR A 80 6.42 -11.35 -19.14
CA TYR A 80 5.99 -9.95 -19.13
C TYR A 80 4.73 -9.73 -19.99
N ASP A 81 4.66 -10.35 -21.15
CA ASP A 81 3.55 -10.15 -22.09
C ASP A 81 2.27 -10.78 -21.54
N MET A 82 2.36 -11.95 -20.92
CA MET A 82 1.25 -12.58 -20.22
C MET A 82 0.72 -11.71 -19.08
N GLU A 83 1.61 -11.11 -18.26
CA GLU A 83 1.18 -10.21 -17.18
C GLU A 83 0.51 -8.95 -17.75
N MET A 84 0.99 -8.40 -18.87
CA MET A 84 0.34 -7.27 -19.54
C MET A 84 -1.02 -7.63 -20.17
N GLU A 85 -1.22 -8.88 -20.60
CA GLU A 85 -2.55 -9.37 -21.01
C GLU A 85 -3.51 -9.43 -19.83
N LYS A 86 -3.07 -9.92 -18.66
CA LYS A 86 -3.87 -9.91 -17.42
C LYS A 86 -4.27 -8.49 -17.02
N VAL A 87 -3.37 -7.52 -17.15
CA VAL A 87 -3.68 -6.09 -16.92
C VAL A 87 -4.82 -5.63 -17.80
N LYS A 88 -4.74 -5.89 -19.11
CA LYS A 88 -5.81 -5.51 -20.05
C LYS A 88 -7.14 -6.17 -19.70
N MET A 89 -7.11 -7.47 -19.40
CA MET A 89 -8.32 -8.19 -18.99
C MET A 89 -8.92 -7.60 -17.71
N ALA A 90 -8.11 -7.26 -16.71
CA ALA A 90 -8.57 -6.66 -15.46
C ALA A 90 -9.28 -5.32 -15.74
N ILE A 91 -8.70 -4.47 -16.58
CA ILE A 91 -9.29 -3.19 -16.98
C ILE A 91 -10.59 -3.42 -17.78
N ASP A 92 -10.60 -4.33 -18.73
CA ASP A 92 -11.79 -4.65 -19.56
C ASP A 92 -12.96 -5.19 -18.72
N TYR A 93 -12.65 -5.91 -17.63
CA TYR A 93 -13.65 -6.37 -16.65
C TYR A 93 -14.04 -5.30 -15.62
N GLY A 94 -13.43 -4.11 -15.69
CA GLY A 94 -13.83 -2.95 -14.88
C GLY A 94 -13.31 -3.00 -13.44
N CYS A 95 -12.11 -3.53 -13.23
CA CYS A 95 -11.48 -3.43 -11.90
C CYS A 95 -11.19 -1.96 -11.55
N GLU A 96 -11.35 -1.61 -10.28
CA GLU A 96 -11.08 -0.27 -9.79
C GLU A 96 -9.65 -0.11 -9.26
N ALA A 97 -8.99 -1.22 -8.95
CA ALA A 97 -7.61 -1.22 -8.48
C ALA A 97 -6.82 -2.42 -9.01
N ILE A 98 -5.52 -2.22 -9.23
CA ILE A 98 -4.57 -3.28 -9.57
C ILE A 98 -3.39 -3.18 -8.62
N MET A 99 -3.07 -4.28 -7.92
CA MET A 99 -1.84 -4.39 -7.15
C MET A 99 -0.75 -5.05 -7.97
N ASP A 100 0.31 -4.30 -8.25
CA ASP A 100 1.58 -4.84 -8.76
C ASP A 100 2.36 -5.49 -7.61
N LEU A 101 2.35 -6.81 -7.57
CA LEU A 101 3.06 -7.63 -6.60
C LEU A 101 4.39 -8.18 -7.17
N SER A 102 4.91 -7.54 -8.20
CA SER A 102 6.18 -7.92 -8.83
C SER A 102 7.32 -7.95 -7.83
N ASN A 103 8.16 -8.97 -7.93
CA ASN A 103 9.29 -9.20 -7.03
C ASN A 103 10.51 -9.81 -7.75
N TYR A 104 10.55 -9.74 -9.07
CA TYR A 104 11.61 -10.32 -9.90
C TYR A 104 11.99 -9.42 -11.08
N GLY A 105 13.27 -9.22 -11.26
CA GLY A 105 13.83 -8.46 -12.37
C GLY A 105 13.61 -6.95 -12.22
N LYS A 106 13.55 -6.26 -13.37
CA LYS A 106 13.32 -4.79 -13.43
C LYS A 106 11.84 -4.46 -13.29
N THR A 107 11.34 -4.50 -12.06
CA THR A 107 9.93 -4.27 -11.72
C THR A 107 9.43 -2.89 -12.14
N ASN A 108 10.31 -1.87 -12.09
CA ASN A 108 9.98 -0.50 -12.49
C ASN A 108 9.49 -0.39 -13.95
N THR A 109 10.04 -1.21 -14.87
CA THR A 109 9.61 -1.19 -16.29
C THR A 109 8.17 -1.67 -16.45
N PHE A 110 7.78 -2.70 -15.72
CA PHE A 110 6.41 -3.20 -15.70
C PHE A 110 5.48 -2.17 -15.06
N ARG A 111 5.83 -1.68 -13.88
CA ARG A 111 5.02 -0.75 -13.08
C ARG A 111 4.79 0.58 -13.81
N THR A 112 5.82 1.18 -14.40
CA THR A 112 5.67 2.42 -15.16
C THR A 112 4.68 2.25 -16.32
N LYS A 113 4.82 1.16 -17.10
CA LYS A 113 3.90 0.88 -18.21
C LYS A 113 2.48 0.60 -17.72
N LEU A 114 2.32 -0.09 -16.59
CA LEU A 114 1.03 -0.33 -15.95
C LEU A 114 0.36 1.00 -15.57
N ILE A 115 1.08 1.90 -14.92
CA ILE A 115 0.60 3.22 -14.50
C ILE A 115 0.20 4.07 -15.72
N ASP A 116 1.04 4.12 -16.75
CA ASP A 116 0.79 4.94 -17.95
C ASP A 116 -0.50 4.55 -18.68
N MET A 117 -0.89 3.28 -18.65
CA MET A 117 -2.03 2.79 -19.41
C MET A 117 -3.30 2.54 -18.60
N SER A 118 -3.19 2.45 -17.28
CA SER A 118 -4.31 2.04 -16.42
C SER A 118 -5.18 3.21 -15.98
N PRO A 119 -6.51 3.14 -16.16
CA PRO A 119 -7.43 4.06 -15.49
C PRO A 119 -7.73 3.64 -14.04
N ALA A 120 -7.36 2.41 -13.63
CA ALA A 120 -7.55 1.90 -12.28
C ALA A 120 -6.42 2.36 -11.35
N MET A 121 -6.69 2.48 -10.06
CA MET A 121 -5.68 2.79 -9.03
C MET A 121 -4.60 1.71 -9.01
N ILE A 122 -3.33 2.11 -8.93
CA ILE A 122 -2.20 1.18 -8.85
C ILE A 122 -1.66 1.14 -7.43
N GLY A 123 -1.64 -0.09 -6.87
CA GLY A 123 -1.07 -0.38 -5.57
C GLY A 123 0.20 -1.20 -5.66
N THR A 124 1.07 -1.08 -4.66
CA THR A 124 2.30 -1.88 -4.53
C THR A 124 2.56 -2.29 -3.09
N VAL A 125 3.51 -3.22 -2.92
CA VAL A 125 4.07 -3.60 -1.62
C VAL A 125 5.59 -3.37 -1.67
N PRO A 126 6.10 -2.20 -1.26
CA PRO A 126 7.52 -1.85 -1.39
C PRO A 126 8.48 -2.88 -0.81
N MET A 127 8.07 -3.58 0.27
CA MET A 127 8.86 -4.65 0.87
C MET A 127 9.17 -5.80 -0.12
N TYR A 128 8.26 -6.10 -1.04
CA TYR A 128 8.48 -7.17 -2.03
C TYR A 128 9.54 -6.78 -3.05
N ASP A 129 9.52 -5.51 -3.45
CA ASP A 129 10.44 -4.98 -4.43
C ASP A 129 11.83 -4.69 -3.82
N ALA A 130 11.91 -4.35 -2.54
CA ALA A 130 13.17 -4.04 -1.88
C ALA A 130 14.22 -5.16 -2.04
N ILE A 131 13.81 -6.41 -2.04
CA ILE A 131 14.70 -7.56 -2.22
C ILE A 131 15.09 -7.74 -3.70
N GLY A 132 14.13 -7.59 -4.62
CA GLY A 132 14.37 -7.75 -6.06
C GLY A 132 15.05 -6.55 -6.72
N TYR A 133 14.61 -5.33 -6.37
CA TYR A 133 15.08 -4.08 -6.97
C TYR A 133 16.52 -3.71 -6.57
N LEU A 134 16.89 -3.99 -5.31
CA LEU A 134 18.20 -3.61 -4.79
C LEU A 134 19.29 -4.65 -5.12
N GLU A 135 18.92 -5.83 -5.57
CA GLU A 135 19.85 -6.95 -5.84
C GLU A 135 20.79 -7.24 -4.64
N LYS A 136 20.24 -7.05 -3.41
CA LYS A 136 20.96 -7.25 -2.14
C LYS A 136 20.39 -8.43 -1.38
N ASP A 137 21.25 -9.10 -0.63
CA ASP A 137 20.78 -10.06 0.38
C ASP A 137 20.00 -9.34 1.48
N LEU A 138 19.02 -10.02 2.07
CA LEU A 138 18.14 -9.44 3.10
C LEU A 138 18.93 -8.79 4.25
N LEU A 139 20.06 -9.35 4.63
CA LEU A 139 20.94 -8.81 5.68
C LEU A 139 21.68 -7.53 5.29
N GLU A 140 21.85 -7.27 4.00
CA GLU A 140 22.56 -6.08 3.50
C GLU A 140 21.62 -4.90 3.28
N ILE A 141 20.29 -5.14 3.33
CA ILE A 141 19.30 -4.08 3.18
C ILE A 141 19.25 -3.25 4.45
N THR A 142 19.46 -1.95 4.30
CA THR A 142 19.38 -0.98 5.39
C THR A 142 18.00 -0.33 5.47
N ALA A 143 17.67 0.32 6.59
CA ALA A 143 16.45 1.11 6.73
C ALA A 143 16.31 2.15 5.62
N LYS A 144 17.40 2.83 5.24
CA LYS A 144 17.42 3.80 4.13
C LYS A 144 17.11 3.17 2.78
N ASP A 145 17.49 1.92 2.56
CA ASP A 145 17.17 1.20 1.32
C ASP A 145 15.66 0.96 1.20
N PHE A 146 14.98 0.62 2.31
CA PHE A 146 13.52 0.47 2.31
C PHE A 146 12.82 1.81 2.00
N LEU A 147 13.25 2.91 2.60
CA LEU A 147 12.67 4.24 2.30
C LEU A 147 12.91 4.66 0.84
N ARG A 148 14.08 4.37 0.27
CA ARG A 148 14.37 4.63 -1.16
C ARG A 148 13.43 3.88 -2.10
N VAL A 149 13.03 2.66 -1.75
CA VAL A 149 12.05 1.91 -2.56
C VAL A 149 10.66 2.53 -2.45
N VAL A 150 10.22 2.97 -1.26
CA VAL A 150 8.97 3.71 -1.08
C VAL A 150 8.98 4.98 -1.94
N GLU A 151 10.05 5.75 -1.87
CA GLU A 151 10.21 6.99 -2.66
C GLU A 151 10.21 6.71 -4.17
N ALA A 152 10.88 5.64 -4.62
CA ALA A 152 10.90 5.26 -6.03
C ALA A 152 9.49 4.95 -6.55
N HIS A 153 8.71 4.14 -5.81
CA HIS A 153 7.32 3.82 -6.17
C HIS A 153 6.42 5.08 -6.19
N ALA A 154 6.59 5.99 -5.22
CA ALA A 154 5.84 7.24 -5.18
C ALA A 154 6.14 8.11 -6.40
N LYS A 155 7.42 8.23 -6.78
CA LYS A 155 7.88 8.98 -7.97
C LYS A 155 7.38 8.38 -9.28
N GLU A 156 7.22 7.07 -9.35
CA GLU A 156 6.72 6.36 -10.52
C GLU A 156 5.21 6.54 -10.73
N GLY A 157 4.46 6.99 -9.71
CA GLY A 157 3.03 7.27 -9.82
C GLY A 157 2.10 6.25 -9.16
N VAL A 158 2.61 5.43 -8.25
CA VAL A 158 1.80 4.48 -7.47
C VAL A 158 0.80 5.23 -6.59
N ASP A 159 -0.49 4.85 -6.63
CA ASP A 159 -1.58 5.55 -5.93
C ASP A 159 -1.71 5.15 -4.46
N PHE A 160 -1.40 3.90 -4.14
CA PHE A 160 -1.40 3.42 -2.76
C PHE A 160 -0.32 2.37 -2.52
N MET A 161 0.17 2.30 -1.28
CA MET A 161 1.21 1.34 -0.91
C MET A 161 0.83 0.58 0.34
N THR A 162 0.96 -0.76 0.29
CA THR A 162 0.81 -1.60 1.48
C THR A 162 2.12 -1.61 2.27
N ILE A 163 2.08 -1.00 3.45
CA ILE A 163 3.21 -0.86 4.36
C ILE A 163 2.94 -1.63 5.64
N HIS A 164 3.80 -2.60 5.97
CA HIS A 164 3.67 -3.42 7.17
C HIS A 164 4.36 -2.72 8.37
N ALA A 165 3.84 -1.57 8.79
CA ALA A 165 4.42 -0.77 9.87
C ALA A 165 4.03 -1.24 11.27
N GLY A 166 3.00 -2.07 11.43
CA GLY A 166 2.51 -2.49 12.76
C GLY A 166 3.35 -3.55 13.45
N ILE A 167 4.11 -4.35 12.71
CA ILE A 167 5.02 -5.34 13.28
C ILE A 167 6.28 -4.65 13.86
N ASN A 168 6.31 -4.47 15.17
CA ASN A 168 7.45 -3.95 15.91
C ASN A 168 8.00 -5.00 16.88
N ARG A 169 9.09 -4.70 17.58
CA ARG A 169 9.70 -5.63 18.54
C ARG A 169 8.70 -6.15 19.59
N ARG A 170 7.78 -5.30 20.05
CA ARG A 170 6.75 -5.70 21.03
C ARG A 170 5.77 -6.71 20.43
N ALA A 171 5.30 -6.49 19.22
CA ALA A 171 4.41 -7.41 18.51
C ALA A 171 5.12 -8.75 18.21
N VAL A 172 6.40 -8.71 17.83
CA VAL A 172 7.23 -9.91 17.63
C VAL A 172 7.36 -10.73 18.90
N GLU A 173 7.61 -10.11 20.06
CA GLU A 173 7.67 -10.81 21.33
C GLU A 173 6.33 -11.44 21.74
N ALA A 174 5.22 -10.72 21.52
CA ALA A 174 3.89 -11.26 21.75
C ALA A 174 3.59 -12.47 20.86
N PHE A 175 3.95 -12.39 19.58
CA PHE A 175 3.83 -13.48 18.62
C PHE A 175 4.65 -14.71 19.01
N LYS A 176 5.92 -14.54 19.36
CA LYS A 176 6.81 -15.65 19.74
C LYS A 176 6.31 -16.46 20.94
N ARG A 177 5.63 -15.80 21.88
CA ARG A 177 5.08 -16.47 23.09
C ARG A 177 3.86 -17.34 22.79
N GLN A 178 3.20 -17.12 21.67
CA GLN A 178 1.90 -17.73 21.38
C GLN A 178 2.01 -19.12 20.74
N GLY A 179 3.02 -19.39 19.93
CA GLY A 179 3.22 -20.69 19.27
C GLY A 179 2.14 -21.01 18.24
N ARG A 180 2.06 -20.24 17.16
CA ARG A 180 1.08 -20.42 16.06
C ARG A 180 1.26 -21.74 15.31
N VAL A 181 0.14 -22.25 14.80
CA VAL A 181 0.08 -23.42 13.90
C VAL A 181 0.62 -23.03 12.51
N MET A 182 0.15 -21.90 11.96
CA MET A 182 0.48 -21.44 10.60
C MET A 182 1.60 -20.39 10.55
N ASN A 183 2.18 -20.07 11.70
CA ASN A 183 3.25 -19.07 11.77
C ASN A 183 2.85 -17.71 11.17
N ILE A 184 3.73 -17.03 10.39
CA ILE A 184 3.45 -15.75 9.71
C ILE A 184 3.14 -16.05 8.26
N VAL A 185 1.87 -15.84 7.85
CA VAL A 185 1.41 -16.10 6.48
C VAL A 185 1.53 -14.89 5.55
N SER A 186 1.72 -13.70 6.10
CA SER A 186 2.00 -12.50 5.33
C SER A 186 3.41 -12.57 4.75
N ARG A 187 3.56 -12.48 3.42
CA ARG A 187 4.88 -12.46 2.79
C ARG A 187 5.72 -11.26 3.25
N GLY A 188 5.16 -10.05 3.23
CA GLY A 188 5.85 -8.84 3.71
C GLY A 188 6.16 -8.92 5.20
N GLY A 189 5.21 -9.42 5.99
CA GLY A 189 5.38 -9.64 7.43
C GLY A 189 6.49 -10.63 7.76
N SER A 190 6.55 -11.77 7.06
CA SER A 190 7.60 -12.79 7.28
C SER A 190 8.99 -12.29 6.89
N LEU A 191 9.10 -11.53 5.82
CA LEU A 191 10.37 -10.92 5.39
C LEU A 191 10.86 -9.86 6.40
N LEU A 192 9.97 -8.98 6.86
CA LEU A 192 10.31 -8.00 7.91
C LEU A 192 10.67 -8.69 9.23
N PHE A 193 9.89 -9.69 9.64
CA PHE A 193 10.20 -10.47 10.83
C PHE A 193 11.60 -11.10 10.74
N ALA A 194 11.92 -11.74 9.61
CA ALA A 194 13.23 -12.34 9.38
C ALA A 194 14.35 -11.28 9.43
N TRP A 195 14.15 -10.14 8.77
CA TRP A 195 15.12 -9.04 8.79
C TRP A 195 15.36 -8.52 10.22
N MET A 196 14.28 -8.27 10.98
CA MET A 196 14.36 -7.81 12.37
C MET A 196 15.09 -8.82 13.27
N GLU A 197 14.83 -10.12 13.09
CA GLU A 197 15.47 -11.17 13.90
C GLU A 197 16.95 -11.36 13.55
N MET A 198 17.29 -11.28 12.27
CA MET A 198 18.66 -11.48 11.79
C MET A 198 19.56 -10.27 12.08
N THR A 199 19.04 -9.05 11.97
CA THR A 199 19.80 -7.81 12.16
C THR A 199 19.78 -7.30 13.60
N GLY A 200 18.79 -7.70 14.39
CA GLY A 200 18.57 -7.12 15.71
C GLY A 200 17.92 -5.73 15.71
N ASN A 201 17.60 -5.18 14.54
CA ASN A 201 17.03 -3.84 14.39
C ASN A 201 15.50 -3.82 14.56
N GLU A 202 14.93 -2.64 14.74
CA GLU A 202 13.48 -2.42 14.70
C GLU A 202 13.00 -2.42 13.25
N ASN A 203 11.70 -2.66 13.04
CA ASN A 203 11.06 -2.54 11.74
C ASN A 203 11.27 -1.13 11.16
N PRO A 204 11.92 -0.97 10.01
CA PRO A 204 12.24 0.35 9.47
C PRO A 204 11.00 1.18 9.11
N PHE A 205 9.89 0.54 8.71
CA PHE A 205 8.64 1.24 8.42
C PHE A 205 7.91 1.72 9.69
N TYR A 206 8.20 1.12 10.85
CA TYR A 206 7.73 1.58 12.15
C TYR A 206 8.64 2.68 12.71
N GLU A 207 9.95 2.44 12.71
CA GLU A 207 10.96 3.34 13.28
C GLU A 207 11.01 4.69 12.54
N PHE A 208 10.94 4.64 11.20
CA PHE A 208 10.99 5.82 10.32
C PHE A 208 9.61 6.12 9.70
N TYR A 209 8.54 5.92 10.46
CA TYR A 209 7.18 6.09 9.93
C TYR A 209 6.90 7.53 9.47
N ASP A 210 7.46 8.54 10.14
CA ASP A 210 7.30 9.93 9.73
C ASP A 210 7.99 10.22 8.40
N ASP A 211 9.17 9.65 8.15
CA ASP A 211 9.84 9.77 6.85
C ASP A 211 9.01 9.10 5.74
N VAL A 212 8.37 7.96 6.03
CA VAL A 212 7.42 7.32 5.08
C VAL A 212 6.25 8.27 4.80
N LEU A 213 5.63 8.87 5.82
CA LEU A 213 4.53 9.80 5.64
C LEU A 213 4.93 11.04 4.85
N GLU A 214 6.12 11.58 5.06
CA GLU A 214 6.64 12.73 4.31
C GLU A 214 6.77 12.41 2.82
N ILE A 215 7.35 11.25 2.48
CA ILE A 215 7.45 10.77 1.10
C ILE A 215 6.05 10.63 0.48
N LEU A 216 5.13 9.95 1.15
CA LEU A 216 3.78 9.69 0.63
C LEU A 216 2.98 10.99 0.46
N HIS A 217 3.14 11.94 1.39
CA HIS A 217 2.48 13.25 1.34
C HIS A 217 2.89 14.07 0.11
N GLU A 218 4.16 14.04 -0.29
CA GLU A 218 4.67 14.79 -1.46
C GLU A 218 3.97 14.38 -2.76
N TYR A 219 3.60 13.09 -2.89
CA TYR A 219 3.02 12.52 -4.11
C TYR A 219 1.51 12.23 -4.00
N ASP A 220 0.86 12.53 -2.87
CA ASP A 220 -0.54 12.18 -2.59
C ASP A 220 -0.80 10.66 -2.66
N VAL A 221 0.11 9.88 -2.10
CA VAL A 221 0.00 8.41 -2.05
C VAL A 221 -0.76 7.98 -0.82
N THR A 222 -1.77 7.16 -0.98
CA THR A 222 -2.52 6.58 0.14
C THR A 222 -1.75 5.43 0.77
N ILE A 223 -1.62 5.43 2.10
CA ILE A 223 -1.06 4.30 2.83
C ILE A 223 -2.14 3.24 3.09
N SER A 224 -1.85 2.00 2.74
CA SER A 224 -2.59 0.81 3.16
C SER A 224 -1.78 0.13 4.27
N LEU A 225 -2.22 0.29 5.52
CA LEU A 225 -1.53 -0.32 6.66
C LEU A 225 -1.75 -1.83 6.65
N GLY A 226 -0.69 -2.56 6.24
CA GLY A 226 -0.72 -4.01 6.13
C GLY A 226 -0.49 -4.71 7.47
N ASP A 227 -1.30 -5.73 7.75
CA ASP A 227 -1.17 -6.58 8.93
C ASP A 227 -0.17 -7.72 8.65
N ALA A 228 1.01 -7.62 9.24
CA ALA A 228 2.06 -8.63 9.13
C ALA A 228 1.70 -9.92 9.86
N LEU A 229 1.05 -9.79 11.02
CA LEU A 229 0.71 -10.90 11.91
C LEU A 229 -0.74 -11.39 11.77
N ARG A 230 -1.40 -11.12 10.63
CA ARG A 230 -2.71 -11.72 10.35
C ARG A 230 -2.65 -13.26 10.42
N PRO A 231 -3.67 -13.94 10.98
CA PRO A 231 -3.67 -15.38 11.15
C PRO A 231 -3.89 -16.10 9.80
N GLY A 232 -3.27 -17.28 9.64
CA GLY A 232 -3.45 -18.16 8.49
C GLY A 232 -4.52 -19.23 8.67
N CYS A 233 -4.97 -19.43 9.90
CA CYS A 233 -6.03 -20.39 10.24
C CYS A 233 -6.82 -19.94 11.47
N ILE A 234 -7.98 -20.57 11.68
CA ILE A 234 -8.88 -20.25 12.79
C ILE A 234 -8.19 -20.45 14.16
N ALA A 235 -7.33 -21.46 14.28
CA ALA A 235 -6.62 -21.74 15.53
C ALA A 235 -5.68 -20.60 15.98
N ASP A 236 -5.16 -19.83 15.04
CA ASP A 236 -4.24 -18.70 15.30
C ASP A 236 -4.98 -17.35 15.40
N SER A 237 -6.29 -17.34 15.17
CA SER A 237 -7.08 -16.12 15.07
C SER A 237 -7.17 -15.39 16.44
N THR A 238 -7.07 -14.07 16.40
CA THR A 238 -7.19 -13.19 17.57
C THR A 238 -6.17 -13.47 18.68
N ASP A 239 -4.97 -13.87 18.28
CA ASP A 239 -3.88 -14.14 19.23
C ASP A 239 -3.19 -12.84 19.71
N ALA A 240 -2.28 -12.98 20.66
CA ALA A 240 -1.58 -11.85 21.25
C ALA A 240 -0.72 -11.08 20.23
N GLY A 241 -0.16 -11.76 19.24
CA GLY A 241 0.60 -11.14 18.15
C GLY A 241 -0.27 -10.25 17.28
N GLN A 242 -1.40 -10.78 16.79
CA GLN A 242 -2.38 -10.02 15.99
C GLN A 242 -2.92 -8.82 16.75
N ILE A 243 -3.33 -8.99 18.02
CA ILE A 243 -3.86 -7.89 18.84
C ILE A 243 -2.79 -6.83 19.10
N SER A 244 -1.55 -7.24 19.39
CA SER A 244 -0.44 -6.28 19.62
C SER A 244 -0.18 -5.43 18.37
N GLU A 245 -0.13 -6.06 17.19
CA GLU A 245 0.03 -5.36 15.92
C GLU A 245 -1.15 -4.42 15.63
N LEU A 246 -2.39 -4.87 15.84
CA LEU A 246 -3.59 -4.05 15.62
C LEU A 246 -3.59 -2.77 16.47
N ILE A 247 -3.13 -2.84 17.71
CA ILE A 247 -3.01 -1.66 18.59
C ILE A 247 -2.00 -0.66 17.99
N GLU A 248 -0.87 -1.13 17.50
CA GLU A 248 0.13 -0.26 16.84
C GLU A 248 -0.43 0.35 15.55
N LEU A 249 -1.05 -0.46 14.68
CA LEU A 249 -1.68 0.04 13.46
C LEU A 249 -2.73 1.11 13.76
N GLY A 250 -3.55 0.91 14.80
CA GLY A 250 -4.53 1.91 15.25
C GLY A 250 -3.89 3.21 15.75
N ALA A 251 -2.69 3.15 16.34
CA ALA A 251 -1.93 4.34 16.73
C ALA A 251 -1.34 5.06 15.52
N LEU A 252 -0.75 4.30 14.57
CA LEU A 252 -0.17 4.84 13.34
C LEU A 252 -1.22 5.49 12.42
N THR A 253 -2.45 4.94 12.39
CA THR A 253 -3.57 5.51 11.60
C THR A 253 -3.95 6.94 12.03
N LYS A 254 -3.68 7.32 13.28
CA LYS A 254 -4.01 8.64 13.80
C LYS A 254 -2.96 9.71 13.50
N ARG A 255 -1.81 9.32 13.02
CA ARG A 255 -0.70 10.20 12.63
C ARG A 255 -0.87 10.68 11.21
#